data_3a38cbcb1bfd342d45c149d268eb73ed
#
_entry.id   3a38cbcb1bfd342d45c149d268eb73ed
#
_cell.length_a   1.000
_cell.length_b   1.000
_cell.length_c   1.000
_cell.angle_alpha   90.00
_cell.angle_beta   90.00
_cell.angle_gamma   90.00
#
_symmetry.space_group_name_H-M   'P 1'
#
loop_
_entity.id
_entity.type
_entity.pdbx_description
1 polymer ?
#
loop_
_entity_poly.entity_id
_entity_poly.type
_entity_poly.pdbx_seq_one_letter_code
_entity_poly.pdbx_strand_id
1 'polypeptide(L)' 'EMPTKKVSSSEINILDLLVSTNLSPSKSEARRLVIQGGIKVNNEKVSDPNALIKIDNTIVSKGKKTIIKVVKM' A
#
# COMPACT_ATOMS: atom_id res chain seq x y z
N GLU A 1 -11.72 -3.75 13.10
CA GLU A 1 -10.71 -2.79 13.49
C GLU A 1 -9.52 -2.83 12.53
N MET A 2 -9.13 -1.66 12.08
CA MET A 2 -8.16 -1.51 11.01
C MET A 2 -6.78 -1.18 11.58
N PRO A 3 -5.74 -1.98 11.31
CA PRO A 3 -4.41 -1.63 11.77
C PRO A 3 -3.94 -0.32 11.13
N THR A 4 -3.15 0.43 11.87
CA THR A 4 -2.64 1.72 11.41
C THR A 4 -1.12 1.70 11.38
N LYS A 5 -0.54 2.17 10.29
CA LYS A 5 0.91 2.28 10.13
C LYS A 5 1.28 3.74 9.91
N LYS A 6 2.29 4.21 10.62
CA LYS A 6 2.80 5.56 10.46
C LYS A 6 4.01 5.56 9.54
N VAL A 7 4.03 6.49 8.61
CA VAL A 7 5.11 6.62 7.63
C VAL A 7 5.61 8.05 7.67
N SER A 8 6.92 8.25 7.74
CA SER A 8 7.52 9.58 7.84
C SER A 8 7.52 10.36 6.53
N SER A 9 7.35 9.68 5.41
CA SER A 9 7.34 10.32 4.10
C SER A 9 5.94 10.81 3.74
N SER A 10 5.86 11.95 3.05
CA SER A 10 4.58 12.43 2.55
C SER A 10 4.15 11.71 1.28
N GLU A 11 5.10 11.06 0.62
CA GLU A 11 4.86 10.33 -0.61
C GLU A 11 5.80 9.14 -0.66
N ILE A 12 5.30 7.99 -1.08
CA ILE A 12 6.08 6.76 -1.09
C ILE A 12 5.68 5.91 -2.31
N ASN A 13 6.65 5.20 -2.87
CA ASN A 13 6.39 4.26 -3.96
C ASN A 13 5.50 3.12 -3.44
N ILE A 14 4.56 2.65 -4.26
CA ILE A 14 3.60 1.62 -3.85
C ILE A 14 4.30 0.34 -3.38
N LEU A 15 5.41 -0.04 -3.99
CA LEU A 15 6.15 -1.24 -3.58
C LEU A 15 6.74 -1.08 -2.19
N ASP A 16 7.35 0.08 -1.94
CA ASP A 16 7.90 0.38 -0.62
C ASP A 16 6.82 0.45 0.43
N LEU A 17 5.67 0.99 0.07
CA LEU A 17 4.52 1.07 0.97
C LEU A 17 4.05 -0.32 1.38
N LEU A 18 3.92 -1.23 0.43
CA LEU A 18 3.48 -2.59 0.71
C LEU A 18 4.45 -3.35 1.60
N VAL A 19 5.74 -3.16 1.40
CA VAL A 19 6.76 -3.79 2.24
C VAL A 19 6.76 -3.17 3.63
N SER A 20 6.68 -1.84 3.72
CA SER A 20 6.66 -1.13 5.01
C SER A 20 5.48 -1.52 5.88
N THR A 21 4.34 -1.79 5.26
CA THR A 21 3.12 -2.14 5.99
C THR A 21 2.99 -3.64 6.23
N ASN A 22 3.98 -4.41 5.82
CA ASN A 22 3.97 -5.87 5.92
C ASN A 22 2.85 -6.54 5.13
N LEU A 23 2.28 -5.84 4.17
CA LEU A 23 1.31 -6.44 3.27
C LEU A 23 1.99 -7.37 2.28
N SER A 24 3.29 -7.18 2.10
CA SER A 24 4.09 -8.02 1.22
C SER A 24 5.44 -8.28 1.88
N PRO A 25 6.00 -9.50 1.75
CA PRO A 25 7.28 -9.83 2.36
C PRO A 25 8.50 -9.24 1.63
N SER A 26 8.31 -8.84 0.38
CA SER A 26 9.42 -8.29 -0.41
C SER A 26 8.88 -7.42 -1.54
N LYS A 27 9.77 -6.63 -2.15
CA LYS A 27 9.39 -5.80 -3.28
C LYS A 27 8.97 -6.62 -4.49
N SER A 28 9.58 -7.78 -4.69
CA SER A 28 9.21 -8.67 -5.79
C SER A 28 7.77 -9.14 -5.68
N GLU A 29 7.37 -9.54 -4.48
CA GLU A 29 5.99 -9.95 -4.23
C GLU A 29 5.04 -8.76 -4.33
N ALA A 30 5.45 -7.60 -3.81
CA ALA A 30 4.65 -6.39 -3.90
C ALA A 30 4.37 -6.02 -5.35
N ARG A 31 5.39 -6.09 -6.20
CA ARG A 31 5.24 -5.81 -7.61
C ARG A 31 4.23 -6.74 -8.27
N ARG A 32 4.34 -8.03 -7.96
CA ARG A 32 3.42 -9.03 -8.49
C ARG A 32 1.98 -8.72 -8.08
N LEU A 33 1.77 -8.40 -6.81
CA LEU A 33 0.44 -8.05 -6.30
C LEU A 33 -0.14 -6.83 -7.00
N VAL A 34 0.68 -5.82 -7.22
CA VAL A 34 0.24 -4.59 -7.90
C VAL A 34 -0.15 -4.89 -9.35
N ILE A 35 0.70 -5.63 -10.07
CA ILE A 35 0.45 -5.96 -11.47
C ILE A 35 -0.82 -6.80 -11.62
N GLN A 36 -1.06 -7.71 -10.67
CA GLN A 36 -2.26 -8.55 -10.69
C GLN A 36 -3.52 -7.80 -10.31
N GLY A 37 -3.38 -6.56 -9.85
CA GLY A 37 -4.52 -5.77 -9.44
C GLY A 37 -5.09 -6.14 -8.09
N GLY A 38 -4.26 -6.74 -7.24
CA GLY A 38 -4.67 -7.13 -5.89
C GLY A 38 -4.55 -6.01 -4.86
N ILE A 39 -4.10 -4.83 -5.26
CA ILE A 39 -3.86 -3.72 -4.34
C ILE A 39 -4.77 -2.56 -4.70
N LYS A 40 -5.42 -2.01 -3.69
CA LYS A 40 -6.24 -0.80 -3.82
C LYS A 40 -5.76 0.24 -2.82
N VAL A 41 -5.77 1.49 -3.24
CA VAL A 41 -5.45 2.63 -2.38
C VAL A 41 -6.64 3.57 -2.42
N ASN A 42 -7.25 3.81 -1.26
CA ASN A 42 -8.45 4.65 -1.14
C ASN A 42 -9.57 4.18 -2.09
N ASN A 43 -9.74 2.86 -2.19
CA ASN A 43 -10.73 2.20 -3.04
C ASN A 43 -10.43 2.31 -4.53
N GLU A 44 -9.26 2.78 -4.91
CA GLU A 44 -8.85 2.82 -6.31
C GLU A 44 -7.81 1.73 -6.56
N LYS A 45 -8.03 0.94 -7.58
CA LYS A 45 -7.11 -0.12 -7.96
C LYS A 45 -5.81 0.48 -8.49
N VAL A 46 -4.69 0.05 -7.93
CA VAL A 46 -3.37 0.47 -8.36
C VAL A 46 -2.71 -0.71 -9.06
N SER A 47 -2.39 -0.53 -10.34
CA SER A 47 -1.74 -1.58 -11.13
C SER A 47 -0.38 -1.18 -11.67
N ASP A 48 0.08 0.02 -11.35
CA ASP A 48 1.39 0.51 -11.78
C ASP A 48 2.40 0.34 -10.64
N PRO A 49 3.43 -0.52 -10.81
CA PRO A 49 4.41 -0.73 -9.75
C PRO A 49 5.31 0.49 -9.49
N ASN A 50 5.25 1.49 -10.36
CA ASN A 50 6.00 2.73 -10.17
C ASN A 50 5.13 3.87 -9.61
N ALA A 51 3.91 3.56 -9.19
CA ALA A 51 3.01 4.57 -8.66
C ALA A 51 3.54 5.17 -7.35
N LEU A 52 3.42 6.48 -7.22
CA LEU A 52 3.73 7.18 -5.97
C LEU A 52 2.44 7.45 -5.23
N ILE A 53 2.40 7.08 -3.97
CA ILE A 53 1.21 7.18 -3.14
C ILE A 53 1.41 8.28 -2.11
N LYS A 54 0.49 9.22 -2.07
CA LYS A 54 0.52 10.28 -1.06
C LYS A 54 0.02 9.72 0.27
N ILE A 55 0.76 9.99 1.31
CA ILE A 55 0.43 9.50 2.65
C ILE A 55 -0.29 10.61 3.42
N ASP A 56 -1.61 10.47 3.48
CA ASP A 56 -2.46 11.40 4.21
C ASP A 56 -3.78 10.67 4.49
N ASN A 57 -3.84 9.95 5.59
CA ASN A 57 -4.99 9.10 5.93
C ASN A 57 -5.33 8.14 4.80
N THR A 58 -4.30 7.51 4.24
CA THR A 58 -4.44 6.63 3.10
C THR A 58 -4.84 5.23 3.55
N ILE A 59 -5.80 4.65 2.88
CA ILE A 59 -6.24 3.28 3.16
C ILE A 59 -5.74 2.38 2.05
N VAL A 60 -4.96 1.38 2.42
CA VAL A 60 -4.40 0.42 1.48
C VAL A 60 -5.03 -0.94 1.73
N SER A 61 -5.54 -1.57 0.69
CA SER A 61 -6.12 -2.91 0.83
C SER A 61 -5.43 -3.90 -0.10
N LYS A 62 -5.30 -5.13 0.41
CA LYS A 62 -4.74 -6.25 -0.32
C LYS A 62 -5.84 -7.31 -0.42
N GLY A 63 -6.40 -7.46 -1.60
CA GLY A 63 -7.54 -8.34 -1.78
C GLY A 63 -8.76 -7.81 -1.04
N LYS A 64 -9.61 -8.71 -0.58
CA LYS A 64 -10.85 -8.35 0.09
C LYS A 64 -10.77 -8.38 1.62
N LYS A 65 -9.73 -8.97 2.16
CA LYS A 65 -9.67 -9.24 3.60
C LYS A 65 -8.65 -8.41 4.37
N THR A 66 -7.63 -7.91 3.71
CA THR A 66 -6.55 -7.20 4.37
C THR A 66 -6.63 -5.71 4.07
N ILE A 67 -6.82 -4.92 5.12
CA ILE A 67 -6.92 -3.47 5.00
C ILE A 67 -6.02 -2.85 6.07
N ILE A 68 -5.26 -1.85 5.70
CA ILE A 68 -4.42 -1.11 6.64
C ILE A 68 -4.54 0.39 6.36
N LYS A 69 -4.59 1.17 7.43
CA LYS A 69 -4.60 2.63 7.32
C LYS A 69 -3.17 3.12 7.46
N VAL A 70 -2.73 3.96 6.54
CA VAL A 70 -1.40 4.55 6.56
C VAL A 70 -1.55 6.04 6.78
N VAL A 71 -0.86 6.54 7.80
CA VAL A 71 -0.93 7.96 8.14
C VAL A 71 0.48 8.54 8.16
N LYS A 72 0.56 9.84 7.92
CA LYS A 72 1.82 10.55 7.99
C LYS A 72 2.20 10.76 9.45
N MET A 73 3.43 10.47 9.73
CA MET A 73 3.99 10.63 11.08
C MET A 73 4.13 12.09 11.46
#